data_63dcfcd420826d2d452f912406028720
#
_entry.id   63dcfcd420826d2d452f912406028720
#
_cell.length_a   1.000
_cell.length_b   1.000
_cell.length_c   1.000
_cell.angle_alpha   90.00
_cell.angle_beta   90.00
_cell.angle_gamma   90.00
#
_symmetry.space_group_name_H-M   'P 1'
#
loop_
_entity.id
_entity.type
_entity.pdbx_description
1 polymer ?
#
loop_
_entity_poly.entity_id
_entity_poly.type
_entity_poly.pdbx_seq_one_letter_code
_entity_poly.pdbx_strand_id
1 'polypeptide(L)'
;MFDRIWGRIEKVESKLRNRFGNSLETPWQRFLSHVHFQLMDHGFLRILWTNFYQFSPGAYRSNQPSPARIKRYARRGIKTIINLRGSPSQSHYLFEKEACQQCEVELVNCSMWARSLTPKHFIIELLDVFDKIEHPFVVHCKSGADRASLAAAFYLIYKKGYTVEQTRNQFGLKYLHLKFSRTGVLDFLMDVFEREGQAQNISLRDWITSHYDAEALTNQFLENRS
;
A
#
# COMPACT_ATOMS: atom_id res chain seq x y z
N MET A 1 -7.24 -7.55 -32.14
CA MET A 1 -6.00 -8.36 -32.21
C MET A 1 -5.05 -8.02 -31.07
N PHE A 2 -4.82 -6.75 -30.77
CA PHE A 2 -3.97 -6.29 -29.65
C PHE A 2 -4.44 -6.82 -28.28
N ASP A 3 -5.73 -6.78 -27.96
CA ASP A 3 -6.27 -7.24 -26.67
C ASP A 3 -6.06 -8.75 -26.40
N ARG A 4 -6.11 -9.57 -27.46
CA ARG A 4 -5.82 -11.00 -27.36
C ARG A 4 -4.34 -11.29 -27.09
N ILE A 5 -3.44 -10.48 -27.64
CA ILE A 5 -1.99 -10.60 -27.45
C ILE A 5 -1.65 -10.15 -26.03
N TRP A 6 -2.18 -9.01 -25.57
CA TRP A 6 -2.03 -8.51 -24.20
C TRP A 6 -2.56 -9.51 -23.18
N GLY A 7 -3.75 -10.05 -23.38
CA GLY A 7 -4.31 -11.07 -22.47
C GLY A 7 -3.51 -12.38 -22.41
N ARG A 8 -2.80 -12.74 -23.51
CA ARG A 8 -1.85 -13.88 -23.51
C ARG A 8 -0.55 -13.54 -22.77
N ILE A 9 -0.01 -12.34 -22.96
CA ILE A 9 1.18 -11.86 -22.26
C ILE A 9 0.92 -11.79 -20.76
N GLU A 10 -0.21 -11.22 -20.32
CA GLU A 10 -0.61 -11.18 -18.91
C GLU A 10 -0.78 -12.57 -18.29
N LYS A 11 -1.37 -13.52 -19.04
CA LYS A 11 -1.51 -14.92 -18.57
C LYS A 11 -0.14 -15.64 -18.47
N VAL A 12 0.76 -15.40 -19.40
CA VAL A 12 2.12 -15.97 -19.35
C VAL A 12 2.93 -15.34 -18.24
N GLU A 13 2.85 -14.02 -18.08
CA GLU A 13 3.48 -13.29 -16.97
C GLU A 13 2.94 -13.75 -15.61
N SER A 14 1.62 -13.91 -15.49
CA SER A 14 0.99 -14.44 -14.28
C SER A 14 1.43 -15.88 -13.95
N LYS A 15 1.53 -16.75 -14.95
CA LYS A 15 2.03 -18.12 -14.77
C LYS A 15 3.51 -18.15 -14.38
N LEU A 16 4.34 -17.33 -15.02
CA LEU A 16 5.77 -17.21 -14.68
C LEU A 16 5.94 -16.63 -13.26
N ARG A 17 5.20 -15.60 -12.94
CA ARG A 17 5.21 -14.97 -11.61
C ARG A 17 4.85 -15.92 -10.48
N ASN A 18 3.97 -16.89 -10.74
CA ASN A 18 3.54 -17.87 -9.73
C ASN A 18 4.37 -19.15 -9.70
N ARG A 19 5.29 -19.33 -10.66
CA ARG A 19 6.06 -20.58 -10.81
C ARG A 19 7.35 -20.62 -10.01
N PHE A 20 7.92 -19.45 -9.65
CA PHE A 20 9.13 -19.34 -8.85
C PHE A 20 9.08 -18.05 -8.02
N GLY A 21 9.97 -17.95 -7.04
CA GLY A 21 9.96 -16.79 -6.12
C GLY A 21 9.09 -16.99 -4.88
N ASN A 22 8.76 -18.24 -4.55
CA ASN A 22 7.85 -18.61 -3.47
C ASN A 22 8.55 -19.27 -2.28
N SER A 23 9.88 -19.40 -2.30
CA SER A 23 10.66 -20.00 -1.22
C SER A 23 12.06 -19.38 -1.14
N LEU A 24 12.64 -19.40 0.07
CA LEU A 24 14.02 -18.98 0.39
C LEU A 24 14.83 -20.12 1.04
N GLU A 25 14.35 -21.36 1.05
CA GLU A 25 14.92 -22.46 1.83
C GLU A 25 16.29 -22.94 1.31
N THR A 26 16.43 -23.00 -0.03
CA THR A 26 17.70 -23.43 -0.63
C THR A 26 18.41 -22.26 -1.32
N PRO A 27 19.77 -22.30 -1.51
CA PRO A 27 20.48 -21.27 -2.25
C PRO A 27 19.93 -21.02 -3.66
N TRP A 28 19.50 -22.08 -4.35
CA TRP A 28 18.89 -21.98 -5.68
C TRP A 28 17.52 -21.30 -5.66
N GLN A 29 16.65 -21.66 -4.72
CA GLN A 29 15.36 -21.00 -4.55
C GLN A 29 15.52 -19.52 -4.15
N ARG A 30 16.49 -19.23 -3.30
CA ARG A 30 16.82 -17.83 -2.92
C ARG A 30 17.30 -17.02 -4.13
N PHE A 31 18.15 -17.60 -4.98
CA PHE A 31 18.57 -16.96 -6.22
C PHE A 31 17.39 -16.69 -7.16
N LEU A 32 16.53 -17.69 -7.41
CA LEU A 32 15.31 -17.53 -8.23
C LEU A 32 14.35 -16.48 -7.63
N SER A 33 14.19 -16.48 -6.32
CA SER A 33 13.38 -15.47 -5.61
C SER A 33 13.97 -14.07 -5.74
N HIS A 34 15.31 -13.95 -5.74
CA HIS A 34 15.96 -12.66 -6.00
C HIS A 34 15.72 -12.18 -7.43
N VAL A 35 15.85 -13.05 -8.42
CA VAL A 35 15.52 -12.74 -9.82
C VAL A 35 14.06 -12.32 -9.95
N HIS A 36 13.14 -13.05 -9.32
CA HIS A 36 11.72 -12.71 -9.30
C HIS A 36 11.47 -11.33 -8.66
N PHE A 37 12.08 -11.05 -7.51
CA PHE A 37 11.95 -9.76 -6.84
C PHE A 37 12.45 -8.61 -7.71
N GLN A 38 13.57 -8.77 -8.40
CA GLN A 38 14.14 -7.72 -9.24
C GLN A 38 13.35 -7.52 -10.53
N LEU A 39 13.01 -8.59 -11.24
CA LEU A 39 12.42 -8.50 -12.59
C LEU A 39 10.88 -8.49 -12.55
N MET A 40 10.25 -9.45 -11.87
CA MET A 40 8.79 -9.60 -11.88
C MET A 40 8.09 -8.59 -10.93
N ASP A 41 8.69 -8.30 -9.80
CA ASP A 41 8.16 -7.27 -8.89
C ASP A 41 8.74 -5.87 -9.18
N HIS A 42 9.60 -5.74 -10.21
CA HIS A 42 10.26 -4.48 -10.60
C HIS A 42 11.12 -3.87 -9.48
N GLY A 43 11.81 -4.71 -8.69
CA GLY A 43 12.65 -4.29 -7.57
C GLY A 43 13.74 -3.30 -7.97
N PHE A 44 14.34 -3.49 -9.16
CA PHE A 44 15.40 -2.66 -9.68
C PHE A 44 15.02 -1.18 -9.86
N LEU A 45 13.77 -0.88 -10.26
CA LEU A 45 13.29 0.49 -10.38
C LEU A 45 13.24 1.22 -9.04
N ARG A 46 13.04 0.47 -7.95
CA ARG A 46 12.93 1.01 -6.58
C ARG A 46 14.27 1.30 -5.92
N ILE A 47 15.39 1.00 -6.59
CA ILE A 47 16.73 1.34 -6.13
C ILE A 47 16.93 2.86 -6.19
N LEU A 48 16.56 3.46 -7.32
CA LEU A 48 16.71 4.90 -7.56
C LEU A 48 15.57 5.72 -6.97
N TRP A 49 14.37 5.16 -6.92
CA TRP A 49 13.18 5.85 -6.43
C TRP A 49 12.54 5.10 -5.27
N THR A 50 12.71 5.64 -4.07
CA THR A 50 12.26 4.97 -2.83
C THR A 50 10.87 5.39 -2.38
N ASN A 51 10.38 6.52 -2.87
CA ASN A 51 9.14 7.16 -2.43
C ASN A 51 9.05 7.28 -0.89
N PHE A 52 10.20 7.52 -0.24
CA PHE A 52 10.32 7.58 1.21
C PHE A 52 10.18 9.02 1.69
N TYR A 53 9.09 9.30 2.38
CA TYR A 53 8.78 10.63 2.91
C TYR A 53 8.17 10.52 4.30
N GLN A 54 8.50 11.48 5.16
CA GLN A 54 7.79 11.68 6.41
C GLN A 54 6.49 12.45 6.13
N PHE A 55 5.34 11.95 6.61
CA PHE A 55 4.05 12.60 6.46
C PHE A 55 3.48 13.10 7.80
N SER A 56 4.03 12.60 8.93
CA SER A 56 3.76 13.08 10.29
C SER A 56 4.99 12.78 11.17
N PRO A 57 5.20 13.46 12.30
CA PRO A 57 6.27 13.12 13.23
C PRO A 57 6.25 11.63 13.60
N GLY A 58 7.37 10.92 13.32
CA GLY A 58 7.49 9.48 13.54
C GLY A 58 6.70 8.58 12.58
N ALA A 59 6.05 9.12 11.54
CA ALA A 59 5.28 8.37 10.57
C ALA A 59 5.82 8.63 9.16
N TYR A 60 6.19 7.55 8.47
CA TYR A 60 6.81 7.59 7.15
C TYR A 60 6.03 6.73 6.16
N ARG A 61 6.15 7.07 4.87
CA ARG A 61 5.63 6.28 3.76
C ARG A 61 6.76 5.87 2.82
N SER A 62 6.62 4.75 2.10
CA SER A 62 7.58 4.35 1.08
C SER A 62 6.97 3.43 0.02
N ASN A 63 7.77 3.12 -1.02
CA ASN A 63 7.51 1.95 -1.86
C ASN A 63 8.04 0.67 -1.15
N GLN A 64 7.80 -0.52 -1.76
CA GLN A 64 8.28 -1.79 -1.23
C GLN A 64 9.78 -1.70 -0.88
N PRO A 65 10.16 -1.86 0.40
CA PRO A 65 11.56 -1.81 0.78
C PRO A 65 12.32 -3.08 0.37
N SER A 66 13.59 -2.92 0.02
CA SER A 66 14.52 -4.04 -0.08
C SER A 66 15.07 -4.41 1.30
N PRO A 67 15.64 -5.62 1.50
CA PRO A 67 16.31 -6.00 2.74
C PRO A 67 17.34 -4.96 3.23
N ALA A 68 18.12 -4.41 2.31
CA ALA A 68 19.11 -3.36 2.64
C ALA A 68 18.45 -2.06 3.14
N ARG A 69 17.25 -1.73 2.62
CA ARG A 69 16.49 -0.57 3.12
C ARG A 69 15.89 -0.83 4.49
N ILE A 70 15.41 -2.03 4.75
CA ILE A 70 14.89 -2.41 6.09
C ILE A 70 15.99 -2.29 7.12
N LYS A 71 17.21 -2.80 6.84
CA LYS A 71 18.39 -2.59 7.69
C LYS A 71 18.69 -1.11 7.94
N ARG A 72 18.49 -0.25 6.94
CA ARG A 72 18.65 1.20 7.06
C ARG A 72 17.52 1.83 7.90
N TYR A 73 16.30 1.36 7.78
CA TYR A 73 15.16 1.80 8.59
C TYR A 73 15.38 1.46 10.07
N ALA A 74 15.79 0.23 10.37
CA ALA A 74 16.12 -0.21 11.73
C ALA A 74 17.19 0.69 12.36
N ARG A 75 18.29 0.99 11.62
CA ARG A 75 19.34 1.93 12.09
C ARG A 75 18.84 3.36 12.32
N ARG A 76 17.73 3.75 11.71
CA ARG A 76 17.07 5.05 11.95
C ARG A 76 16.02 4.99 13.07
N GLY A 77 15.95 3.86 13.77
CA GLY A 77 15.04 3.66 14.90
C GLY A 77 13.61 3.32 14.50
N ILE A 78 13.33 3.02 13.22
CA ILE A 78 11.99 2.54 12.81
C ILE A 78 11.68 1.25 13.56
N LYS A 79 10.53 1.21 14.23
CA LYS A 79 10.06 0.11 15.05
C LYS A 79 9.14 -0.82 14.29
N THR A 80 8.26 -0.26 13.45
CA THR A 80 7.22 -1.03 12.76
C THR A 80 7.18 -0.69 11.27
N ILE A 81 6.94 -1.72 10.46
CA ILE A 81 6.65 -1.59 9.03
C ILE A 81 5.23 -2.12 8.78
N ILE A 82 4.37 -1.27 8.22
CA ILE A 82 3.02 -1.64 7.77
C ILE A 82 3.07 -1.97 6.28
N ASN A 83 2.89 -3.23 5.95
CA ASN A 83 2.80 -3.71 4.58
C ASN A 83 1.35 -3.71 4.11
N LEU A 84 0.99 -2.84 3.16
CA LEU A 84 -0.36 -2.74 2.58
C LEU A 84 -0.61 -3.71 1.41
N ARG A 85 0.29 -4.66 1.17
CA ARG A 85 0.17 -5.67 0.10
C ARG A 85 -0.38 -7.01 0.59
N GLY A 86 -0.65 -7.13 1.89
CA GLY A 86 -0.98 -8.39 2.53
C GLY A 86 0.26 -9.29 2.70
N SER A 87 0.04 -10.56 2.97
CA SER A 87 1.07 -11.56 3.24
C SER A 87 1.15 -12.65 2.15
N PRO A 88 1.44 -12.31 0.89
CA PRO A 88 1.56 -13.30 -0.19
C PRO A 88 2.81 -14.15 0.00
N SER A 89 2.78 -15.41 -0.45
CA SER A 89 3.94 -16.31 -0.49
C SER A 89 4.93 -15.96 -1.62
N GLN A 90 5.15 -14.69 -1.92
CA GLN A 90 6.00 -14.22 -3.02
C GLN A 90 7.28 -13.57 -2.50
N SER A 91 8.30 -13.55 -3.34
CA SER A 91 9.66 -13.12 -2.99
C SER A 91 9.76 -11.78 -2.27
N HIS A 92 8.99 -10.77 -2.70
CA HIS A 92 9.02 -9.45 -2.08
C HIS A 92 8.62 -9.49 -0.61
N TYR A 93 7.61 -10.30 -0.26
CA TYR A 93 7.17 -10.48 1.12
C TYR A 93 8.12 -11.37 1.91
N LEU A 94 8.61 -12.48 1.30
CA LEU A 94 9.53 -13.39 1.97
C LEU A 94 10.84 -12.69 2.37
N PHE A 95 11.43 -11.90 1.47
CA PHE A 95 12.63 -11.11 1.78
C PHE A 95 12.36 -10.00 2.80
N GLU A 96 11.18 -9.39 2.76
CA GLU A 96 10.79 -8.38 3.73
C GLU A 96 10.63 -8.98 5.13
N LYS A 97 9.89 -10.09 5.24
CA LYS A 97 9.67 -10.80 6.49
C LYS A 97 11.01 -11.23 7.12
N GLU A 98 11.88 -11.86 6.33
CA GLU A 98 13.21 -12.27 6.80
C GLU A 98 14.03 -11.09 7.28
N ALA A 99 14.06 -9.99 6.52
CA ALA A 99 14.83 -8.80 6.89
C ALA A 99 14.27 -8.10 8.14
N CYS A 100 12.96 -8.04 8.30
CA CYS A 100 12.33 -7.51 9.50
C CYS A 100 12.69 -8.34 10.74
N GLN A 101 12.62 -9.67 10.64
CA GLN A 101 13.04 -10.58 11.70
C GLN A 101 14.50 -10.39 12.08
N GLN A 102 15.41 -10.31 11.10
CA GLN A 102 16.85 -10.09 11.33
C GLN A 102 17.18 -8.74 11.96
N CYS A 103 16.31 -7.75 11.79
CA CYS A 103 16.52 -6.38 12.28
C CYS A 103 15.67 -6.04 13.51
N GLU A 104 14.90 -6.99 14.03
CA GLU A 104 13.98 -6.79 15.16
C GLU A 104 12.97 -5.65 14.91
N VAL A 105 12.53 -5.52 13.65
CA VAL A 105 11.49 -4.58 13.23
C VAL A 105 10.17 -5.35 13.11
N GLU A 106 9.14 -4.87 13.75
CA GLU A 106 7.81 -5.46 13.65
C GLU A 106 7.26 -5.32 12.22
N LEU A 107 6.75 -6.40 11.63
CA LEU A 107 6.09 -6.40 10.33
C LEU A 107 4.59 -6.65 10.51
N VAL A 108 3.79 -5.63 10.31
CA VAL A 108 2.32 -5.70 10.35
C VAL A 108 1.79 -5.77 8.91
N ASN A 109 0.97 -6.80 8.63
CA ASN A 109 0.39 -6.99 7.32
C ASN A 109 -1.06 -6.52 7.30
N CYS A 110 -1.36 -5.55 6.43
CA CYS A 110 -2.70 -5.10 6.12
C CYS A 110 -2.96 -5.32 4.63
N SER A 111 -4.20 -5.61 4.26
CA SER A 111 -4.56 -5.78 2.84
C SER A 111 -5.33 -4.57 2.34
N MET A 112 -4.73 -3.84 1.38
CA MET A 112 -5.37 -2.68 0.76
C MET A 112 -5.36 -2.83 -0.77
N TRP A 113 -6.38 -2.31 -1.43
CA TRP A 113 -6.50 -2.33 -2.89
C TRP A 113 -6.28 -0.94 -3.49
N ALA A 114 -5.86 -0.88 -4.76
CA ALA A 114 -5.53 0.39 -5.41
C ALA A 114 -6.45 0.73 -6.58
N ARG A 115 -7.04 -0.27 -7.24
CA ARG A 115 -7.84 -0.09 -8.47
C ARG A 115 -9.34 -0.33 -8.26
N SER A 116 -9.72 -0.66 -7.06
CA SER A 116 -11.06 -0.75 -6.49
C SER A 116 -10.98 -0.37 -5.02
N LEU A 117 -12.09 -0.09 -4.41
CA LEU A 117 -12.10 0.24 -2.99
C LEU A 117 -11.91 -1.01 -2.13
N THR A 118 -11.21 -0.84 -1.02
CA THR A 118 -10.89 -1.91 -0.08
C THR A 118 -12.11 -2.23 0.77
N PRO A 119 -12.50 -3.52 0.96
CA PRO A 119 -13.61 -3.88 1.86
C PRO A 119 -13.43 -3.29 3.26
N LYS A 120 -14.53 -2.86 3.88
CA LYS A 120 -14.51 -2.09 5.13
C LYS A 120 -13.72 -2.75 6.27
N HIS A 121 -13.79 -4.06 6.41
CA HIS A 121 -13.10 -4.76 7.50
C HIS A 121 -11.57 -4.59 7.44
N PHE A 122 -10.96 -4.56 6.24
CA PHE A 122 -9.53 -4.29 6.08
C PHE A 122 -9.16 -2.84 6.40
N ILE A 123 -10.07 -1.89 6.15
CA ILE A 123 -9.85 -0.48 6.53
C ILE A 123 -9.94 -0.36 8.06
N ILE A 124 -10.90 -1.00 8.70
CA ILE A 124 -11.03 -1.02 10.16
C ILE A 124 -9.78 -1.67 10.78
N GLU A 125 -9.30 -2.80 10.24
CA GLU A 125 -8.04 -3.43 10.66
C GLU A 125 -6.86 -2.45 10.59
N LEU A 126 -6.74 -1.66 9.51
CA LEU A 126 -5.69 -0.64 9.40
C LEU A 126 -5.83 0.46 10.46
N LEU A 127 -7.07 0.91 10.75
CA LEU A 127 -7.31 1.89 11.83
C LEU A 127 -6.96 1.32 13.21
N ASP A 128 -7.26 0.04 13.46
CA ASP A 128 -6.89 -0.66 14.69
C ASP A 128 -5.36 -0.80 14.84
N VAL A 129 -4.65 -1.02 13.73
CA VAL A 129 -3.18 -0.99 13.71
C VAL A 129 -2.67 0.40 14.08
N PHE A 130 -3.25 1.48 13.56
CA PHE A 130 -2.86 2.85 13.92
C PHE A 130 -3.09 3.18 15.40
N ASP A 131 -3.99 2.49 16.08
CA ASP A 131 -4.22 2.68 17.51
C ASP A 131 -3.12 2.06 18.37
N LYS A 132 -2.47 1.00 17.89
CA LYS A 132 -1.53 0.17 18.67
C LYS A 132 -0.08 0.29 18.23
N ILE A 133 0.17 0.94 17.06
CA ILE A 133 1.47 0.92 16.42
C ILE A 133 2.54 1.64 17.21
N GLU A 134 3.72 1.02 17.33
CA GLU A 134 4.91 1.67 17.85
C GLU A 134 5.52 2.66 16.83
N HIS A 135 5.87 3.83 17.32
CA HIS A 135 6.58 4.85 16.58
C HIS A 135 8.10 4.76 16.78
N PRO A 136 8.91 5.13 15.78
CA PRO A 136 8.56 5.51 14.42
C PRO A 136 8.16 4.32 13.54
N PHE A 137 7.23 4.52 12.59
CA PHE A 137 6.80 3.48 11.67
C PHE A 137 6.90 3.90 10.20
N VAL A 138 6.91 2.91 9.29
CA VAL A 138 6.83 3.11 7.84
C VAL A 138 5.63 2.35 7.30
N VAL A 139 4.73 3.01 6.56
CA VAL A 139 3.70 2.36 5.77
C VAL A 139 4.12 2.27 4.31
N HIS A 140 3.94 1.12 3.67
CA HIS A 140 4.32 0.96 2.27
C HIS A 140 3.33 0.11 1.46
N CYS A 141 3.42 0.28 0.14
CA CYS A 141 2.80 -0.62 -0.82
C CYS A 141 3.81 -0.98 -1.93
N LYS A 142 3.40 -1.38 -3.14
CA LYS A 142 4.35 -1.71 -4.22
C LYS A 142 5.14 -0.47 -4.69
N SER A 143 4.43 0.58 -5.11
CA SER A 143 5.01 1.83 -5.64
C SER A 143 5.15 2.93 -4.59
N GLY A 144 4.42 2.84 -3.47
CA GLY A 144 4.30 3.94 -2.52
C GLY A 144 3.40 5.08 -3.00
N ALA A 145 2.73 4.93 -4.15
CA ALA A 145 1.93 5.97 -4.78
C ALA A 145 0.49 6.01 -4.23
N ASP A 146 -0.25 4.90 -4.36
CA ASP A 146 -1.71 4.92 -4.19
C ASP A 146 -2.14 4.50 -2.79
N ARG A 147 -1.98 3.21 -2.43
CA ARG A 147 -2.37 2.67 -1.11
C ARG A 147 -1.65 3.34 0.04
N ALA A 148 -0.37 3.67 -0.13
CA ALA A 148 0.40 4.39 0.87
C ALA A 148 -0.09 5.85 1.03
N SER A 149 -0.61 6.49 -0.02
CA SER A 149 -1.25 7.79 0.05
C SER A 149 -2.53 7.74 0.87
N LEU A 150 -3.41 6.76 0.56
CA LEU A 150 -4.65 6.59 1.29
C LEU A 150 -4.41 6.29 2.78
N ALA A 151 -3.49 5.37 3.08
CA ALA A 151 -3.14 5.05 4.46
C ALA A 151 -2.56 6.25 5.22
N ALA A 152 -1.71 7.07 4.57
CA ALA A 152 -1.18 8.30 5.16
C ALA A 152 -2.30 9.33 5.41
N ALA A 153 -3.23 9.51 4.46
CA ALA A 153 -4.39 10.39 4.62
C ALA A 153 -5.30 9.91 5.77
N PHE A 154 -5.61 8.61 5.81
CA PHE A 154 -6.40 8.03 6.90
C PHE A 154 -5.74 8.20 8.27
N TYR A 155 -4.42 8.00 8.37
CA TYR A 155 -3.69 8.26 9.60
C TYR A 155 -3.81 9.73 10.03
N LEU A 156 -3.61 10.67 9.11
CA LEU A 156 -3.70 12.10 9.41
C LEU A 156 -5.10 12.51 9.85
N ILE A 157 -6.15 12.01 9.20
CA ILE A 157 -7.53 12.27 9.60
C ILE A 157 -7.81 11.60 10.95
N TYR A 158 -7.56 10.31 11.08
CA TYR A 158 -7.97 9.50 12.22
C TYR A 158 -7.18 9.80 13.50
N LYS A 159 -5.85 9.92 13.39
CA LYS A 159 -4.97 10.11 14.56
C LYS A 159 -4.58 11.57 14.82
N LYS A 160 -4.69 12.44 13.81
CA LYS A 160 -4.24 13.85 13.92
C LYS A 160 -5.37 14.87 13.77
N GLY A 161 -6.59 14.42 13.45
CA GLY A 161 -7.75 15.27 13.29
C GLY A 161 -7.69 16.22 12.08
N TYR A 162 -6.93 15.85 11.04
CA TYR A 162 -6.86 16.63 9.81
C TYR A 162 -8.18 16.52 9.03
N THR A 163 -8.50 17.57 8.29
CA THR A 163 -9.58 17.52 7.31
C THR A 163 -9.12 16.78 6.06
N VAL A 164 -10.07 16.33 5.24
CA VAL A 164 -9.76 15.71 3.92
C VAL A 164 -8.90 16.66 3.10
N GLU A 165 -9.28 17.93 3.01
CA GLU A 165 -8.54 18.96 2.25
C GLU A 165 -7.08 19.05 2.70
N GLN A 166 -6.79 19.04 4.00
CA GLN A 166 -5.43 19.07 4.53
C GLN A 166 -4.61 17.83 4.17
N THR A 167 -5.27 16.72 3.82
CA THR A 167 -4.59 15.47 3.41
C THR A 167 -4.43 15.31 1.90
N ARG A 168 -5.02 16.21 1.07
CA ARG A 168 -4.93 16.16 -0.39
C ARG A 168 -3.50 16.11 -0.92
N ASN A 169 -2.56 16.73 -0.20
CA ASN A 169 -1.15 16.71 -0.54
C ASN A 169 -0.50 15.31 -0.45
N GLN A 170 -1.18 14.31 0.15
CA GLN A 170 -0.71 12.92 0.15
C GLN A 170 -0.94 12.23 -1.19
N PHE A 171 -1.84 12.76 -2.03
CA PHE A 171 -2.11 12.30 -3.38
C PHE A 171 -1.49 13.28 -4.38
N GLY A 172 -0.73 12.79 -5.34
CA GLY A 172 -0.18 13.68 -6.36
C GLY A 172 1.06 13.15 -7.06
N LEU A 173 1.52 13.91 -8.05
CA LEU A 173 2.65 13.56 -8.91
C LEU A 173 3.97 13.37 -8.14
N LYS A 174 4.16 14.08 -7.02
CA LYS A 174 5.33 13.88 -6.14
C LYS A 174 5.50 12.42 -5.74
N TYR A 175 4.40 11.68 -5.60
CA TYR A 175 4.39 10.27 -5.21
C TYR A 175 4.08 9.34 -6.39
N LEU A 176 3.96 9.89 -7.61
CA LEU A 176 3.48 9.24 -8.83
C LEU A 176 2.05 8.67 -8.70
N HIS A 177 1.22 9.31 -7.89
CA HIS A 177 -0.20 9.03 -7.88
C HIS A 177 -0.88 9.76 -9.05
N LEU A 178 -1.66 9.02 -9.85
CA LEU A 178 -2.28 9.52 -11.08
C LEU A 178 -3.80 9.47 -10.94
N LYS A 179 -4.41 10.59 -10.51
CA LYS A 179 -5.87 10.71 -10.28
C LYS A 179 -6.71 10.31 -11.51
N PHE A 180 -6.21 10.53 -12.73
CA PHE A 180 -6.90 10.18 -13.97
C PHE A 180 -6.85 8.68 -14.32
N SER A 181 -6.11 7.87 -13.57
CA SER A 181 -6.04 6.42 -13.76
C SER A 181 -7.13 5.67 -12.95
N ARG A 182 -7.15 4.34 -13.02
CA ARG A 182 -8.05 3.55 -12.18
C ARG A 182 -7.81 3.75 -10.68
N THR A 183 -6.63 4.20 -10.28
CA THR A 183 -6.32 4.47 -8.87
C THR A 183 -6.97 5.77 -8.35
N GLY A 184 -7.51 6.61 -9.23
CA GLY A 184 -8.34 7.77 -8.86
C GLY A 184 -9.61 7.42 -8.07
N VAL A 185 -9.97 6.12 -7.99
CA VAL A 185 -11.02 5.65 -7.07
C VAL A 185 -10.70 5.97 -5.61
N LEU A 186 -9.42 6.12 -5.26
CA LEU A 186 -8.99 6.49 -3.90
C LEU A 186 -9.23 7.99 -3.62
N ASP A 187 -9.03 8.86 -4.63
CA ASP A 187 -9.42 10.27 -4.55
C ASP A 187 -10.93 10.40 -4.42
N PHE A 188 -11.68 9.64 -5.23
CA PHE A 188 -13.13 9.61 -5.16
C PHE A 188 -13.64 9.19 -3.76
N LEU A 189 -13.02 8.19 -3.14
CA LEU A 189 -13.34 7.82 -1.76
C LEU A 189 -13.17 8.99 -0.80
N MET A 190 -12.08 9.75 -0.94
CA MET A 190 -11.83 10.92 -0.10
C MET A 190 -12.87 12.01 -0.34
N ASP A 191 -13.27 12.24 -1.62
CA ASP A 191 -14.33 13.21 -1.96
C ASP A 191 -15.69 12.81 -1.37
N VAL A 192 -16.02 11.50 -1.39
CA VAL A 192 -17.26 10.99 -0.79
C VAL A 192 -17.23 11.14 0.74
N PHE A 193 -16.13 10.76 1.40
CA PHE A 193 -16.02 10.92 2.85
C PHE A 193 -16.09 12.40 3.27
N GLU A 194 -15.47 13.30 2.51
CA GLU A 194 -15.56 14.76 2.78
C GLU A 194 -17.01 15.24 2.78
N ARG A 195 -17.78 14.84 1.76
CA ARG A 195 -19.18 15.25 1.57
C ARG A 195 -20.14 14.60 2.58
N GLU A 196 -19.98 13.31 2.84
CA GLU A 196 -20.97 12.50 3.56
C GLU A 196 -20.58 12.22 5.02
N GLY A 197 -19.31 12.23 5.34
CA GLY A 197 -18.82 12.00 6.70
C GLY A 197 -18.37 13.28 7.35
N GLN A 198 -17.29 13.89 6.87
CA GLN A 198 -16.68 15.06 7.49
C GLN A 198 -17.63 16.27 7.56
N ALA A 199 -18.37 16.58 6.49
CA ALA A 199 -19.33 17.68 6.48
C ALA A 199 -20.48 17.50 7.50
N GLN A 200 -20.75 16.26 7.91
CA GLN A 200 -21.74 15.91 8.93
C GLN A 200 -21.12 15.66 10.31
N ASN A 201 -19.85 15.96 10.51
CA ASN A 201 -19.08 15.69 11.73
C ASN A 201 -19.06 14.20 12.15
N ILE A 202 -19.20 13.28 11.20
CA ILE A 202 -19.05 11.84 11.44
C ILE A 202 -17.56 11.49 11.38
N SER A 203 -17.06 10.77 12.39
CA SER A 203 -15.66 10.34 12.39
C SER A 203 -15.35 9.39 11.21
N LEU A 204 -14.08 9.34 10.76
CA LEU A 204 -13.68 8.43 9.70
C LEU A 204 -14.04 6.98 10.05
N ARG A 205 -13.80 6.53 11.29
CA ARG A 205 -14.12 5.18 11.75
C ARG A 205 -15.62 4.90 11.70
N ASP A 206 -16.45 5.81 12.21
CA ASP A 206 -17.90 5.62 12.24
C ASP A 206 -18.48 5.64 10.83
N TRP A 207 -17.97 6.52 9.96
CA TRP A 207 -18.39 6.56 8.57
C TRP A 207 -18.02 5.27 7.81
N ILE A 208 -16.79 4.77 7.96
CA ILE A 208 -16.37 3.49 7.37
C ILE A 208 -17.23 2.34 7.90
N THR A 209 -17.56 2.34 9.18
CA THR A 209 -18.33 1.25 9.80
C THR A 209 -19.77 1.23 9.31
N SER A 210 -20.43 2.40 9.21
CA SER A 210 -21.88 2.52 9.07
C SER A 210 -22.37 2.92 7.67
N HIS A 211 -21.56 3.63 6.88
CA HIS A 211 -21.99 4.24 5.61
C HIS A 211 -21.18 3.73 4.41
N TYR A 212 -19.96 3.24 4.62
CA TYR A 212 -19.08 2.84 3.54
C TYR A 212 -19.45 1.49 2.93
N ASP A 213 -19.69 1.49 1.62
CA ASP A 213 -19.85 0.29 0.79
C ASP A 213 -18.82 0.32 -0.35
N ALA A 214 -17.84 -0.59 -0.27
CA ALA A 214 -16.72 -0.64 -1.20
C ALA A 214 -17.16 -0.97 -2.63
N GLU A 215 -18.14 -1.86 -2.80
CA GLU A 215 -18.62 -2.29 -4.10
C GLU A 215 -19.48 -1.22 -4.77
N ALA A 216 -20.47 -0.69 -4.03
CA ALA A 216 -21.34 0.37 -4.52
C ALA A 216 -20.55 1.61 -4.95
N LEU A 217 -19.61 2.08 -4.11
CA LEU A 217 -18.77 3.24 -4.42
C LEU A 217 -17.77 2.98 -5.57
N THR A 218 -17.25 1.76 -5.69
CA THR A 218 -16.39 1.40 -6.83
C THR A 218 -17.18 1.44 -8.14
N ASN A 219 -18.39 0.91 -8.16
CA ASN A 219 -19.26 0.92 -9.33
C ASN A 219 -19.65 2.36 -9.72
N GLN A 220 -20.04 3.18 -8.74
CA GLN A 220 -20.32 4.60 -8.95
C GLN A 220 -19.12 5.36 -9.58
N PHE A 221 -17.91 5.09 -9.10
CA PHE A 221 -16.70 5.67 -9.68
C PHE A 221 -16.48 5.25 -11.14
N LEU A 222 -16.75 3.99 -11.48
CA LEU A 222 -16.59 3.47 -12.83
C LEU A 222 -17.63 4.07 -13.80
N GLU A 223 -18.89 4.21 -13.35
CA GLU A 223 -19.97 4.83 -14.12
C GLU A 223 -19.68 6.31 -14.42
N ASN A 224 -19.14 7.05 -13.47
CA ASN A 224 -18.78 8.46 -13.65
C ASN A 224 -17.60 8.67 -14.64
N ARG A 225 -16.98 7.61 -15.12
CA ARG A 225 -15.83 7.65 -16.06
C ARG A 225 -16.15 7.12 -17.44
N SER A 226 -17.30 6.50 -17.63
CA SER A 226 -17.79 6.01 -18.92
C SER A 226 -18.43 7.15 -19.73
#